data_3aedcba4af60e501c2658d2f1394bb24
#
_entry.id   3aedcba4af60e501c2658d2f1394bb24
#
_cell.length_a   1.000
_cell.length_b   1.000
_cell.length_c   1.000
_cell.angle_alpha   90.00
_cell.angle_beta   90.00
_cell.angle_gamma   90.00
#
_symmetry.space_group_name_H-M   'P 1'
#
loop_
_entity.id
_entity.type
_entity.pdbx_description
1 polymer ?
#
loop_
_entity_poly.entity_id
_entity_poly.type
_entity_poly.pdbx_seq_one_letter_code
_entity_poly.pdbx_strand_id
1 'polypeptide(L)'
;SRPTLARSPWGLMNHASLDSFLTDGKAALAKGPVAVVFAEDPTEVDTTLRHHIAAGFAQVLLLAPPAITLPADIGAKIHRIDHDVHAEGALVSAINRLIDAAPGIWLYYCYNAEYLFHPFCETRNIREMIAFHVEERRDAMLSYVIDLYADDLGKFPNAVSLETAHMDRSGYYALGRPDVANHNYPKERQLDFFGGLRWRFEEHIPVPRRKIDRIALFRTKPGLELRPDFTLTDEEYNTYACPWHHNITTTIASFRTAKALRTNAGSMFDIRDFRWHNSVTFQWHSQQLMDLGLMEPGQWF
;
A
#
# COMPACT_ATOMS: atom_id res chain seq x y z
N SER A 1 -3.45 12.54 -40.96
CA SER A 1 -3.26 13.54 -39.90
C SER A 1 -3.41 12.84 -38.55
N ARG A 2 -2.31 12.62 -37.83
CA ARG A 2 -2.36 12.18 -36.43
C ARG A 2 -2.83 13.35 -35.58
N PRO A 3 -3.77 13.17 -34.64
CA PRO A 3 -4.14 14.23 -33.72
C PRO A 3 -2.93 14.55 -32.83
N THR A 4 -2.51 15.79 -32.84
CA THR A 4 -1.48 16.34 -31.96
C THR A 4 -2.09 16.37 -30.54
N LEU A 5 -1.67 15.47 -29.67
CA LEU A 5 -2.03 15.52 -28.26
C LEU A 5 -1.51 16.83 -27.68
N ALA A 6 -2.41 17.64 -27.16
CA ALA A 6 -2.08 18.88 -26.48
C ALA A 6 -1.13 18.59 -25.31
N ARG A 7 0.08 19.10 -25.38
CA ARG A 7 1.03 19.05 -24.25
C ARG A 7 0.46 19.88 -23.11
N SER A 8 0.12 19.22 -22.00
CA SER A 8 -0.14 19.88 -20.73
C SER A 8 1.14 20.62 -20.30
N PRO A 9 1.03 21.78 -19.61
CA PRO A 9 2.20 22.44 -19.03
C PRO A 9 2.98 21.58 -18.02
N TRP A 10 2.41 20.43 -17.62
CA TRP A 10 3.00 19.45 -16.70
C TRP A 10 3.62 18.22 -17.40
N GLY A 11 3.71 18.20 -18.73
CA GLY A 11 4.20 17.07 -19.51
C GLY A 11 3.10 16.07 -19.88
N LEU A 12 3.52 14.93 -20.43
CA LEU A 12 2.61 13.85 -20.81
C LEU A 12 2.09 13.14 -19.54
N MET A 13 0.77 13.12 -19.33
CA MET A 13 0.15 12.51 -18.13
C MET A 13 -0.37 11.08 -18.39
N ASN A 14 -0.53 10.68 -19.66
CA ASN A 14 -0.96 9.33 -20.04
C ASN A 14 0.12 8.63 -20.82
N HIS A 15 0.44 7.41 -20.42
CA HIS A 15 1.52 6.61 -21.00
C HIS A 15 0.98 5.24 -21.40
N ALA A 16 1.31 4.81 -22.62
CA ALA A 16 0.83 3.55 -23.18
C ALA A 16 1.47 2.30 -22.54
N SER A 17 2.55 2.49 -21.78
CA SER A 17 3.24 1.42 -21.08
C SER A 17 4.19 1.99 -20.02
N LEU A 18 4.70 1.12 -19.14
CA LEU A 18 5.75 1.49 -18.19
C LEU A 18 7.03 1.89 -18.93
N ASP A 19 7.36 1.24 -20.06
CA ASP A 19 8.51 1.62 -20.89
C ASP A 19 8.36 3.05 -21.43
N SER A 20 7.18 3.39 -21.93
CA SER A 20 6.87 4.74 -22.40
C SER A 20 7.01 5.76 -21.27
N PHE A 21 6.48 5.47 -20.09
CA PHE A 21 6.63 6.36 -18.92
C PHE A 21 8.10 6.55 -18.54
N LEU A 22 8.90 5.49 -18.48
CA LEU A 22 10.31 5.57 -18.12
C LEU A 22 11.16 6.32 -19.18
N THR A 23 10.68 6.40 -20.42
CA THR A 23 11.31 7.18 -21.49
C THR A 23 10.87 8.64 -21.48
N ASP A 24 9.55 8.88 -21.48
CA ASP A 24 8.99 10.20 -21.73
C ASP A 24 8.50 10.91 -20.43
N GLY A 25 8.15 10.15 -19.41
CA GLY A 25 7.60 10.63 -18.14
C GLY A 25 8.56 10.60 -16.97
N LYS A 26 9.79 10.16 -17.16
CA LYS A 26 10.77 9.93 -16.08
C LYS A 26 11.03 11.18 -15.20
N ALA A 27 10.82 12.38 -15.74
CA ALA A 27 10.96 13.62 -14.99
C ALA A 27 10.02 13.67 -13.74
N ALA A 28 8.90 12.94 -13.75
CA ALA A 28 8.03 12.78 -12.60
C ALA A 28 8.70 12.08 -11.41
N LEU A 29 9.76 11.30 -11.67
CA LEU A 29 10.55 10.60 -10.66
C LEU A 29 11.76 11.41 -10.15
N ALA A 30 11.92 12.65 -10.59
CA ALA A 30 13.07 13.47 -10.18
C ALA A 30 13.05 13.82 -8.69
N LYS A 31 11.85 13.88 -8.08
CA LYS A 31 11.69 14.23 -6.68
C LYS A 31 10.51 13.48 -6.07
N GLY A 32 10.79 12.73 -5.00
CA GLY A 32 9.76 12.05 -4.21
C GLY A 32 9.16 12.92 -3.09
N PRO A 33 8.29 12.34 -2.28
CA PRO A 33 7.81 10.96 -2.36
C PRO A 33 6.84 10.73 -3.53
N VAL A 34 6.92 9.55 -4.12
CA VAL A 34 6.05 9.11 -5.22
C VAL A 34 5.17 7.95 -4.76
N ALA A 35 3.86 8.09 -4.89
CA ALA A 35 2.92 7.00 -4.66
C ALA A 35 2.62 6.25 -5.97
N VAL A 36 2.65 4.94 -5.92
CA VAL A 36 2.37 4.05 -7.04
C VAL A 36 1.16 3.19 -6.70
N VAL A 37 0.06 3.41 -7.41
CA VAL A 37 -1.21 2.71 -7.21
C VAL A 37 -1.41 1.71 -8.34
N PHE A 38 -1.65 0.44 -7.99
CA PHE A 38 -1.96 -0.64 -8.93
C PHE A 38 -3.46 -0.91 -8.88
N ALA A 39 -4.18 -0.61 -9.96
CA ALA A 39 -5.62 -0.85 -10.03
C ALA A 39 -5.90 -2.22 -10.66
N GLU A 40 -6.36 -3.17 -9.84
CA GLU A 40 -6.76 -4.51 -10.28
C GLU A 40 -8.17 -4.52 -10.89
N ASP A 41 -9.00 -3.59 -10.48
CA ASP A 41 -10.38 -3.39 -10.92
C ASP A 41 -10.78 -1.91 -10.70
N PRO A 42 -11.95 -1.47 -11.14
CA PRO A 42 -12.37 -0.07 -11.01
C PRO A 42 -12.79 0.35 -9.58
N THR A 43 -12.86 -0.60 -8.61
CA THR A 43 -13.38 -0.32 -7.27
C THR A 43 -12.52 0.71 -6.53
N GLU A 44 -13.12 1.86 -6.21
CA GLU A 44 -12.51 2.92 -5.40
C GLU A 44 -11.16 3.43 -5.92
N VAL A 45 -10.91 3.35 -7.21
CA VAL A 45 -9.67 3.88 -7.82
C VAL A 45 -9.61 5.39 -7.63
N ASP A 46 -10.72 6.09 -7.86
CA ASP A 46 -10.82 7.54 -7.69
C ASP A 46 -10.50 7.96 -6.24
N THR A 47 -11.16 7.38 -5.26
CA THR A 47 -10.95 7.73 -3.84
C THR A 47 -9.55 7.36 -3.37
N THR A 48 -8.99 6.26 -3.85
CA THR A 48 -7.61 5.87 -3.57
C THR A 48 -6.62 6.94 -4.06
N LEU A 49 -6.78 7.39 -5.30
CA LEU A 49 -5.91 8.42 -5.86
C LEU A 49 -6.04 9.77 -5.12
N ARG A 50 -7.28 10.20 -4.84
CA ARG A 50 -7.54 11.44 -4.08
C ARG A 50 -6.93 11.40 -2.70
N HIS A 51 -7.02 10.27 -2.02
CA HIS A 51 -6.43 10.09 -0.69
C HIS A 51 -4.91 10.33 -0.69
N HIS A 52 -4.21 9.75 -1.65
CA HIS A 52 -2.75 9.88 -1.73
C HIS A 52 -2.29 11.24 -2.25
N ILE A 53 -3.06 11.88 -3.12
CA ILE A 53 -2.83 13.29 -3.48
C ILE A 53 -2.94 14.19 -2.24
N ALA A 54 -4.01 14.00 -1.46
CA ALA A 54 -4.24 14.78 -0.23
C ALA A 54 -3.18 14.53 0.86
N ALA A 55 -2.60 13.32 0.90
CA ALA A 55 -1.52 12.98 1.83
C ALA A 55 -0.22 13.76 1.58
N GLY A 56 -0.07 14.39 0.41
CA GLY A 56 1.08 15.25 0.09
C GLY A 56 2.20 14.56 -0.69
N PHE A 57 1.93 13.46 -1.35
CA PHE A 57 2.87 12.87 -2.30
C PHE A 57 3.20 13.87 -3.42
N ALA A 58 4.47 13.92 -3.82
CA ALA A 58 4.92 14.83 -4.87
C ALA A 58 4.36 14.41 -6.24
N GLN A 59 4.22 13.12 -6.46
CA GLN A 59 3.63 12.52 -7.65
C GLN A 59 2.80 11.30 -7.25
N VAL A 60 1.74 11.05 -8.01
CA VAL A 60 0.94 9.82 -7.92
C VAL A 60 0.92 9.17 -9.30
N LEU A 61 1.36 7.93 -9.37
CA LEU A 61 1.33 7.09 -10.56
C LEU A 61 0.19 6.09 -10.43
N LEU A 62 -0.58 5.89 -11.48
CA LEU A 62 -1.57 4.83 -11.57
C LEU A 62 -1.15 3.85 -12.66
N LEU A 63 -0.90 2.61 -12.27
CA LEU A 63 -0.73 1.49 -13.19
C LEU A 63 -2.05 0.73 -13.26
N ALA A 64 -2.67 0.70 -14.43
CA ALA A 64 -4.01 0.15 -14.60
C ALA A 64 -4.23 -0.40 -16.01
N PRO A 65 -5.14 -1.40 -16.16
CA PRO A 65 -5.61 -1.80 -17.47
C PRO A 65 -6.27 -0.61 -18.21
N PRO A 66 -6.18 -0.54 -19.55
CA PRO A 66 -6.74 0.57 -20.32
C PRO A 66 -8.25 0.79 -20.12
N ALA A 67 -8.99 -0.27 -19.77
CA ALA A 67 -10.44 -0.22 -19.58
C ALA A 67 -10.87 0.58 -18.33
N ILE A 68 -9.99 0.80 -17.36
CA ILE A 68 -10.30 1.60 -16.16
C ILE A 68 -10.33 3.07 -16.55
N THR A 69 -11.49 3.72 -16.37
CA THR A 69 -11.70 5.14 -16.63
C THR A 69 -11.57 5.97 -15.35
N LEU A 70 -11.12 7.20 -15.49
CA LEU A 70 -10.97 8.15 -14.38
C LEU A 70 -11.77 9.43 -14.65
N PRO A 71 -12.28 10.11 -13.59
CA PRO A 71 -12.75 11.47 -13.70
C PRO A 71 -11.65 12.39 -14.25
N ALA A 72 -12.03 13.34 -15.12
CA ALA A 72 -11.06 14.22 -15.80
C ALA A 72 -10.21 15.06 -14.84
N ASP A 73 -10.79 15.50 -13.72
CA ASP A 73 -10.09 16.29 -12.70
C ASP A 73 -8.96 15.53 -12.01
N ILE A 74 -9.13 14.21 -11.83
CA ILE A 74 -8.07 13.33 -11.29
C ILE A 74 -7.05 12.99 -12.35
N GLY A 75 -7.49 12.66 -13.56
CA GLY A 75 -6.58 12.35 -14.67
C GLY A 75 -5.59 13.49 -14.97
N ALA A 76 -5.94 14.73 -14.66
CA ALA A 76 -5.05 15.89 -14.80
C ALA A 76 -4.00 16.03 -13.68
N LYS A 77 -4.11 15.27 -12.59
CA LYS A 77 -3.26 15.37 -11.39
C LYS A 77 -2.32 14.19 -11.18
N ILE A 78 -2.45 13.15 -11.98
CA ILE A 78 -1.69 11.91 -11.84
C ILE A 78 -1.05 11.52 -13.17
N HIS A 79 -0.04 10.65 -13.10
CA HIS A 79 0.47 9.94 -14.28
C HIS A 79 -0.23 8.60 -14.39
N ARG A 80 -0.98 8.40 -15.47
CA ARG A 80 -1.59 7.12 -15.78
C ARG A 80 -0.68 6.34 -16.71
N ILE A 81 -0.46 5.06 -16.38
CA ILE A 81 0.37 4.13 -17.13
C ILE A 81 -0.48 2.89 -17.41
N ASP A 82 -0.73 2.61 -18.69
CA ASP A 82 -1.39 1.37 -19.06
C ASP A 82 -0.47 0.19 -18.73
N HIS A 83 -1.01 -0.79 -18.00
CA HIS A 83 -0.21 -1.88 -17.46
C HIS A 83 -1.06 -3.13 -17.22
N ASP A 84 -0.51 -4.30 -17.50
CA ASP A 84 -1.11 -5.58 -17.10
C ASP A 84 -0.79 -5.86 -15.63
N VAL A 85 -1.65 -5.40 -14.75
CA VAL A 85 -1.50 -5.55 -13.29
C VAL A 85 -1.82 -6.96 -12.80
N HIS A 86 -2.44 -7.80 -13.64
CA HIS A 86 -2.80 -9.19 -13.32
C HIS A 86 -1.72 -10.20 -13.69
N ALA A 87 -0.70 -9.79 -14.45
CA ALA A 87 0.44 -10.64 -14.74
C ALA A 87 1.12 -11.07 -13.43
N GLU A 88 1.65 -12.30 -13.43
CA GLU A 88 2.37 -12.82 -12.26
C GLU A 88 3.56 -11.90 -11.91
N GLY A 89 3.63 -11.50 -10.62
CA GLY A 89 4.68 -10.62 -10.14
C GLY A 89 4.66 -9.19 -10.69
N ALA A 90 3.54 -8.75 -11.27
CA ALA A 90 3.42 -7.44 -11.94
C ALA A 90 3.82 -6.28 -11.03
N LEU A 91 3.35 -6.26 -9.77
CA LEU A 91 3.70 -5.19 -8.83
C LEU A 91 5.20 -5.20 -8.53
N VAL A 92 5.76 -6.33 -8.16
CA VAL A 92 7.18 -6.46 -7.81
C VAL A 92 8.07 -6.05 -8.98
N SER A 93 7.76 -6.53 -10.18
CA SER A 93 8.50 -6.19 -11.39
C SER A 93 8.45 -4.69 -11.71
N ALA A 94 7.27 -4.09 -11.65
CA ALA A 94 7.12 -2.66 -11.92
C ALA A 94 7.83 -1.79 -10.87
N ILE A 95 7.70 -2.11 -9.58
CA ILE A 95 8.39 -1.38 -8.52
C ILE A 95 9.92 -1.50 -8.68
N ASN A 96 10.44 -2.67 -9.00
CA ASN A 96 11.89 -2.85 -9.22
C ASN A 96 12.40 -2.02 -10.40
N ARG A 97 11.62 -1.90 -11.46
CA ARG A 97 11.96 -1.01 -12.59
C ARG A 97 11.97 0.47 -12.19
N LEU A 98 11.05 0.88 -11.32
CA LEU A 98 11.02 2.25 -10.79
C LEU A 98 12.19 2.52 -9.85
N ILE A 99 12.58 1.56 -9.00
CA ILE A 99 13.79 1.64 -8.16
C ILE A 99 15.03 1.88 -9.02
N ASP A 100 15.22 1.08 -10.06
CA ASP A 100 16.37 1.19 -10.95
C ASP A 100 16.40 2.52 -11.71
N ALA A 101 15.22 3.03 -12.09
CA ALA A 101 15.10 4.27 -12.85
C ALA A 101 15.35 5.52 -12.02
N ALA A 102 15.09 5.48 -10.71
CA ALA A 102 15.10 6.66 -9.85
C ALA A 102 15.68 6.33 -8.47
N PRO A 103 17.00 6.13 -8.35
CA PRO A 103 17.64 5.96 -7.05
C PRO A 103 17.59 7.25 -6.23
N GLY A 104 17.43 7.10 -4.91
CA GLY A 104 17.49 8.20 -3.96
C GLY A 104 16.15 8.90 -3.67
N ILE A 105 15.04 8.43 -4.20
CA ILE A 105 13.71 8.96 -3.91
C ILE A 105 12.91 8.05 -2.98
N TRP A 106 11.93 8.61 -2.28
CA TRP A 106 10.98 7.82 -1.52
C TRP A 106 9.86 7.33 -2.44
N LEU A 107 9.61 6.01 -2.45
CA LEU A 107 8.50 5.35 -3.12
C LEU A 107 7.53 4.77 -2.10
N TYR A 108 6.27 4.81 -2.44
CA TYR A 108 5.19 4.10 -1.76
C TYR A 108 4.39 3.31 -2.81
N TYR A 109 3.91 2.13 -2.48
CA TYR A 109 3.05 1.35 -3.37
C TYR A 109 1.85 0.78 -2.63
N CYS A 110 0.74 0.71 -3.33
CA CYS A 110 -0.49 0.06 -2.86
C CYS A 110 -1.35 -0.41 -4.05
N TYR A 111 -2.42 -1.14 -3.72
CA TYR A 111 -3.48 -1.45 -4.67
C TYR A 111 -4.64 -0.46 -4.55
N ASN A 112 -5.60 -0.50 -5.51
CA ASN A 112 -6.84 0.26 -5.37
C ASN A 112 -7.65 -0.19 -4.14
N ALA A 113 -8.43 0.69 -3.57
CA ALA A 113 -9.15 0.52 -2.31
C ALA A 113 -8.22 0.22 -1.11
N GLU A 114 -7.00 0.75 -1.17
CA GLU A 114 -6.04 0.76 -0.07
C GLU A 114 -5.65 2.20 0.25
N TYR A 115 -5.64 2.57 1.53
CA TYR A 115 -5.50 3.94 2.01
C TYR A 115 -4.38 4.03 3.05
N LEU A 116 -3.34 4.80 2.75
CA LEU A 116 -2.22 5.00 3.67
C LEU A 116 -2.58 5.94 4.80
N PHE A 117 -2.34 5.49 6.02
CA PHE A 117 -2.38 6.30 7.25
C PHE A 117 -1.01 6.31 7.89
N HIS A 118 -0.64 7.45 8.44
CA HIS A 118 0.56 7.59 9.24
C HIS A 118 0.23 8.37 10.53
N PRO A 119 1.07 8.33 11.56
CA PRO A 119 0.82 9.09 12.78
C PRO A 119 0.55 10.56 12.45
N PHE A 120 -0.49 11.11 13.04
CA PHE A 120 -0.87 12.53 12.92
C PHE A 120 -1.17 13.00 11.49
N CYS A 121 -1.61 12.10 10.60
CA CYS A 121 -1.85 12.43 9.19
C CYS A 121 -2.99 13.44 8.96
N GLU A 122 -3.78 13.72 9.97
CA GLU A 122 -4.84 14.74 9.95
C GLU A 122 -4.27 16.17 9.97
N THR A 123 -3.08 16.35 10.52
CA THR A 123 -2.44 17.65 10.70
C THR A 123 -1.05 17.74 10.08
N ARG A 124 -0.45 16.61 9.73
CA ARG A 124 0.88 16.53 9.13
C ARG A 124 0.85 15.72 7.85
N ASN A 125 1.62 16.14 6.87
CA ASN A 125 1.68 15.44 5.58
C ASN A 125 2.79 14.37 5.58
N ILE A 126 2.78 13.56 4.52
CA ILE A 126 3.73 12.46 4.35
C ILE A 126 5.19 12.94 4.30
N ARG A 127 5.45 14.13 3.77
CA ARG A 127 6.81 14.67 3.65
C ARG A 127 7.39 15.06 5.00
N GLU A 128 6.56 15.60 5.90
CA GLU A 128 6.96 15.92 7.29
C GLU A 128 7.33 14.66 8.05
N MET A 129 6.52 13.60 7.91
CA MET A 129 6.82 12.31 8.52
C MET A 129 8.12 11.69 7.98
N ILE A 130 8.31 11.71 6.66
CA ILE A 130 9.53 11.19 6.03
C ILE A 130 10.75 11.99 6.49
N ALA A 131 10.65 13.31 6.59
CA ALA A 131 11.76 14.15 7.06
C ALA A 131 12.20 13.75 8.45
N PHE A 132 11.27 13.55 9.39
CA PHE A 132 11.58 13.07 10.73
C PHE A 132 12.23 11.67 10.70
N HIS A 133 11.68 10.75 9.93
CA HIS A 133 12.17 9.38 9.81
C HIS A 133 13.60 9.32 9.25
N VAL A 134 13.93 10.21 8.33
CA VAL A 134 15.29 10.35 7.77
C VAL A 134 16.26 10.88 8.82
N GLU A 135 15.83 11.79 9.70
CA GLU A 135 16.65 12.26 10.83
C GLU A 135 16.98 11.13 11.80
N GLU A 136 16.07 10.15 11.96
CA GLU A 136 16.29 8.91 12.69
C GLU A 136 17.19 7.90 11.93
N ARG A 137 17.76 8.30 10.78
CA ARG A 137 18.61 7.48 9.90
C ARG A 137 17.93 6.21 9.39
N ARG A 138 16.65 6.31 9.09
CA ARG A 138 15.85 5.21 8.54
C ARG A 138 15.48 5.51 7.09
N ASP A 139 15.59 4.49 6.25
CA ASP A 139 15.31 4.57 4.81
C ASP A 139 14.11 3.71 4.38
N ALA A 140 13.45 3.07 5.34
CA ALA A 140 12.26 2.26 5.09
C ALA A 140 11.32 2.29 6.28
N MET A 141 10.06 1.96 6.02
CA MET A 141 9.01 1.98 7.01
C MET A 141 8.13 0.75 6.87
N LEU A 142 7.94 0.04 7.98
CA LEU A 142 7.00 -1.06 8.06
C LEU A 142 5.57 -0.52 7.97
N SER A 143 4.73 -1.17 7.17
CA SER A 143 3.31 -0.90 7.08
C SER A 143 2.51 -2.13 7.48
N TYR A 144 1.51 -1.95 8.34
CA TYR A 144 0.50 -2.98 8.61
C TYR A 144 -0.65 -2.82 7.64
N VAL A 145 -1.05 -3.90 6.99
CA VAL A 145 -2.26 -3.92 6.16
C VAL A 145 -3.43 -4.35 7.03
N ILE A 146 -4.28 -3.40 7.38
CA ILE A 146 -5.46 -3.62 8.22
C ILE A 146 -6.68 -3.74 7.31
N ASP A 147 -7.33 -4.90 7.39
CA ASP A 147 -8.49 -5.19 6.56
C ASP A 147 -9.69 -4.35 6.96
N LEU A 148 -10.29 -3.69 5.97
CA LEU A 148 -11.58 -3.02 6.05
C LEU A 148 -12.65 -3.85 5.35
N TYR A 149 -13.87 -3.73 5.82
CA TYR A 149 -15.04 -4.38 5.21
C TYR A 149 -16.32 -3.59 5.50
N ALA A 150 -17.28 -3.66 4.57
CA ALA A 150 -18.59 -3.05 4.73
C ALA A 150 -19.39 -3.74 5.86
N ASP A 151 -20.30 -3.01 6.47
CA ASP A 151 -21.18 -3.50 7.53
C ASP A 151 -22.25 -4.49 7.06
N ASP A 152 -22.66 -4.40 5.80
CA ASP A 152 -23.75 -5.18 5.24
C ASP A 152 -23.37 -5.69 3.85
N LEU A 153 -23.08 -6.99 3.76
CA LEU A 153 -22.70 -7.63 2.49
C LEU A 153 -23.91 -7.83 1.53
N GLY A 154 -25.12 -7.68 2.02
CA GLY A 154 -26.32 -7.65 1.16
C GLY A 154 -26.40 -6.34 0.38
N LYS A 155 -26.07 -5.22 1.00
CA LYS A 155 -26.00 -3.90 0.36
C LYS A 155 -24.72 -3.71 -0.44
N PHE A 156 -23.61 -4.23 0.06
CA PHE A 156 -22.29 -4.10 -0.53
C PHE A 156 -21.69 -5.49 -0.81
N PRO A 157 -22.11 -6.15 -1.92
CA PRO A 157 -21.73 -7.55 -2.19
C PRO A 157 -20.23 -7.78 -2.34
N ASN A 158 -19.47 -6.78 -2.77
CA ASN A 158 -18.01 -6.82 -2.85
C ASN A 158 -17.31 -6.47 -1.52
N ALA A 159 -18.07 -6.23 -0.45
CA ALA A 159 -17.60 -5.82 0.86
C ALA A 159 -16.93 -4.44 0.93
N VAL A 160 -17.08 -3.59 -0.08
CA VAL A 160 -16.45 -2.27 -0.14
C VAL A 160 -17.48 -1.17 0.11
N SER A 161 -17.30 -0.42 1.18
CA SER A 161 -18.04 0.81 1.48
C SER A 161 -17.20 1.69 2.40
N LEU A 162 -16.81 2.87 1.92
CA LEU A 162 -16.06 3.82 2.73
C LEU A 162 -16.91 4.35 3.88
N GLU A 163 -18.19 4.56 3.63
CA GLU A 163 -19.11 5.16 4.60
C GLU A 163 -19.42 4.23 5.78
N THR A 164 -19.47 2.92 5.53
CA THR A 164 -19.81 1.92 6.55
C THR A 164 -18.65 1.00 6.90
N ALA A 165 -17.42 1.42 6.63
CA ALA A 165 -16.23 0.63 6.86
C ALA A 165 -16.08 0.22 8.32
N HIS A 166 -15.79 -1.06 8.52
CA HIS A 166 -15.45 -1.69 9.79
C HIS A 166 -14.07 -2.33 9.72
N MET A 167 -13.49 -2.57 10.87
CA MET A 167 -12.21 -3.25 11.04
C MET A 167 -12.22 -4.12 12.29
N ASP A 168 -11.30 -5.05 12.38
CA ASP A 168 -11.07 -5.82 13.59
C ASP A 168 -10.20 -4.99 14.56
N ARG A 169 -10.67 -4.79 15.80
CA ARG A 169 -9.92 -4.03 16.80
C ARG A 169 -8.81 -4.82 17.48
N SER A 170 -8.81 -6.13 17.38
CA SER A 170 -7.88 -7.04 18.05
C SER A 170 -7.74 -8.35 17.27
N GLY A 171 -6.91 -9.27 17.79
CA GLY A 171 -6.63 -10.53 17.12
C GLY A 171 -5.40 -10.45 16.20
N TYR A 172 -4.54 -9.47 16.44
CA TYR A 172 -3.27 -9.32 15.73
C TYR A 172 -2.13 -9.88 16.56
N TYR A 173 -1.19 -10.55 15.90
CA TYR A 173 0.00 -11.09 16.54
C TYR A 173 1.20 -11.04 15.62
N ALA A 174 2.38 -11.20 16.19
CA ALA A 174 3.63 -11.18 15.46
C ALA A 174 4.51 -12.38 15.84
N LEU A 175 5.24 -12.89 14.87
CA LEU A 175 6.22 -13.95 15.03
C LEU A 175 7.57 -13.47 14.48
N GLY A 176 8.67 -13.93 15.07
CA GLY A 176 9.99 -13.69 14.51
C GLY A 176 10.09 -14.20 13.08
N ARG A 177 10.53 -13.34 12.17
CA ARG A 177 10.69 -13.73 10.76
C ARG A 177 11.75 -14.81 10.64
N PRO A 178 11.46 -15.99 10.09
CA PRO A 178 12.43 -17.05 10.00
C PRO A 178 13.52 -16.73 8.97
N ASP A 179 14.76 -16.99 9.32
CA ASP A 179 15.89 -16.97 8.41
C ASP A 179 16.10 -18.37 7.83
N VAL A 180 15.61 -18.60 6.63
CA VAL A 180 15.69 -19.90 5.95
C VAL A 180 17.14 -20.34 5.73
N ALA A 181 18.03 -19.39 5.51
CA ALA A 181 19.46 -19.67 5.32
C ALA A 181 20.18 -20.04 6.63
N ASN A 182 19.56 -19.76 7.79
CA ASN A 182 20.12 -19.98 9.11
C ASN A 182 19.18 -20.83 9.99
N HIS A 183 18.83 -22.02 9.52
CA HIS A 183 18.00 -23.01 10.25
C HIS A 183 16.66 -22.47 10.78
N ASN A 184 16.09 -21.48 10.12
CA ASN A 184 14.85 -20.80 10.53
C ASN A 184 14.93 -20.09 11.90
N TYR A 185 16.12 -19.77 12.39
CA TYR A 185 16.26 -18.87 13.54
C TYR A 185 15.66 -17.49 13.20
N PRO A 186 15.04 -16.80 14.16
CA PRO A 186 14.48 -15.49 13.91
C PRO A 186 15.55 -14.49 13.45
N LYS A 187 15.25 -13.75 12.38
CA LYS A 187 16.07 -12.61 11.95
C LYS A 187 16.01 -11.51 13.00
N GLU A 188 17.13 -10.84 13.22
CA GLU A 188 17.21 -9.75 14.18
C GLU A 188 16.29 -8.59 13.79
N ARG A 189 15.45 -8.13 14.73
CA ARG A 189 14.55 -7.00 14.58
C ARG A 189 13.60 -7.10 13.38
N GLN A 190 13.25 -8.31 12.95
CA GLN A 190 12.29 -8.54 11.88
C GLN A 190 11.16 -9.44 12.39
N LEU A 191 9.92 -9.03 12.11
CA LEU A 191 8.71 -9.75 12.48
C LEU A 191 7.81 -9.95 11.26
N ASP A 192 7.12 -11.07 11.26
CA ASP A 192 5.96 -11.31 10.42
C ASP A 192 4.71 -11.05 11.25
N PHE A 193 3.77 -10.27 10.70
CA PHE A 193 2.53 -9.88 11.38
C PHE A 193 1.34 -10.59 10.74
N PHE A 194 0.37 -10.95 11.61
CA PHE A 194 -0.83 -11.68 11.23
C PHE A 194 -2.05 -11.08 11.92
N GLY A 195 -3.22 -11.25 11.32
CA GLY A 195 -4.49 -10.81 11.88
C GLY A 195 -5.50 -10.39 10.81
N GLY A 196 -6.65 -9.91 11.28
CA GLY A 196 -7.74 -9.49 10.41
C GLY A 196 -8.38 -10.63 9.62
N LEU A 197 -8.90 -10.33 8.44
CA LEU A 197 -9.61 -11.31 7.61
C LEU A 197 -8.71 -12.45 7.15
N ARG A 198 -7.43 -12.18 6.93
CA ARG A 198 -6.46 -13.21 6.50
C ARG A 198 -6.23 -14.27 7.57
N TRP A 199 -6.40 -13.92 8.83
CA TRP A 199 -6.35 -14.85 9.94
C TRP A 199 -7.71 -15.52 10.19
N ARG A 200 -8.79 -14.74 10.23
CA ARG A 200 -10.13 -15.28 10.49
C ARG A 200 -10.65 -16.25 9.42
N PHE A 201 -10.19 -16.07 8.17
CA PHE A 201 -10.58 -16.86 7.00
C PHE A 201 -9.36 -17.51 6.33
N GLU A 202 -8.40 -17.95 7.12
CA GLU A 202 -7.13 -18.46 6.62
C GLU A 202 -7.28 -19.69 5.71
N GLU A 203 -8.35 -20.45 5.85
CA GLU A 203 -8.68 -21.59 4.99
C GLU A 203 -8.88 -21.18 3.52
N HIS A 204 -9.22 -19.91 3.28
CA HIS A 204 -9.40 -19.35 1.94
C HIS A 204 -8.17 -18.53 1.47
N ILE A 205 -7.15 -18.39 2.30
CA ILE A 205 -5.97 -17.55 2.01
C ILE A 205 -4.73 -18.44 1.85
N PRO A 206 -4.08 -18.40 0.68
CA PRO A 206 -2.80 -19.13 0.49
C PRO A 206 -1.76 -18.71 1.53
N VAL A 207 -1.02 -19.68 2.07
CA VAL A 207 -0.03 -19.46 3.14
C VAL A 207 0.91 -18.26 2.87
N PRO A 208 1.50 -18.08 1.68
CA PRO A 208 2.39 -16.94 1.40
C PRO A 208 1.70 -15.57 1.46
N ARG A 209 0.36 -15.52 1.48
CA ARG A 209 -0.42 -14.28 1.49
C ARG A 209 -1.08 -13.98 2.84
N ARG A 210 -0.79 -14.76 3.87
CA ARG A 210 -1.41 -14.59 5.21
C ARG A 210 -0.80 -13.45 6.02
N LYS A 211 0.43 -13.04 5.72
CA LYS A 211 1.07 -11.91 6.37
C LYS A 211 0.37 -10.60 6.05
N ILE A 212 0.30 -9.70 7.03
CA ILE A 212 -0.28 -8.36 6.87
C ILE A 212 0.77 -7.25 6.85
N ASP A 213 2.06 -7.59 6.93
CA ASP A 213 3.13 -6.60 6.87
C ASP A 213 3.64 -6.40 5.44
N ARG A 214 3.98 -5.16 5.14
CA ARG A 214 4.68 -4.76 3.92
C ARG A 214 5.72 -3.71 4.25
N ILE A 215 6.84 -3.75 3.55
CA ILE A 215 7.73 -2.59 3.48
C ILE A 215 7.28 -1.78 2.27
N ALA A 216 6.26 -0.94 2.47
CA ALA A 216 5.55 -0.27 1.39
C ALA A 216 6.04 1.17 1.12
N LEU A 217 6.70 1.80 2.09
CA LEU A 217 7.26 3.14 1.99
C LEU A 217 8.76 3.08 2.28
N PHE A 218 9.58 3.39 1.29
CA PHE A 218 11.03 3.24 1.40
C PHE A 218 11.77 4.17 0.43
N ARG A 219 13.05 4.42 0.74
CA ARG A 219 13.94 5.19 -0.12
C ARG A 219 14.67 4.27 -1.09
N THR A 220 14.58 4.58 -2.37
CA THR A 220 15.29 3.82 -3.41
C THR A 220 16.79 4.03 -3.35
N LYS A 221 17.52 3.00 -3.75
CA LYS A 221 18.97 3.08 -3.94
C LYS A 221 19.43 2.08 -5.00
N PRO A 222 20.62 2.25 -5.60
CA PRO A 222 21.15 1.31 -6.57
C PRO A 222 21.23 -0.13 -6.00
N GLY A 223 20.77 -1.12 -6.77
CA GLY A 223 20.83 -2.54 -6.40
C GLY A 223 19.77 -3.00 -5.40
N LEU A 224 18.89 -2.11 -4.95
CA LEU A 224 17.78 -2.49 -4.08
C LEU A 224 16.67 -3.14 -4.89
N GLU A 225 16.13 -4.26 -4.40
CA GLU A 225 15.02 -4.96 -5.02
C GLU A 225 13.92 -5.29 -4.01
N LEU A 226 12.68 -5.14 -4.44
CA LEU A 226 11.50 -5.62 -3.73
C LEU A 226 11.31 -7.11 -4.02
N ARG A 227 11.05 -7.89 -2.97
CA ARG A 227 10.78 -9.33 -3.05
C ARG A 227 9.28 -9.61 -3.09
N PRO A 228 8.87 -10.81 -3.54
CA PRO A 228 7.44 -11.18 -3.60
C PRO A 228 6.71 -11.18 -2.25
N ASP A 229 7.41 -11.29 -1.13
CA ASP A 229 6.87 -11.21 0.22
C ASP A 229 6.77 -9.77 0.76
N PHE A 230 7.02 -8.77 -0.09
CA PHE A 230 7.01 -7.34 0.24
C PHE A 230 8.10 -6.90 1.23
N THR A 231 9.19 -7.66 1.30
CA THR A 231 10.45 -7.23 1.92
C THR A 231 11.43 -6.77 0.86
N LEU A 232 12.48 -6.09 1.28
CA LEU A 232 13.54 -5.60 0.38
C LEU A 232 14.81 -6.44 0.54
N THR A 233 15.66 -6.41 -0.46
CA THR A 233 16.94 -7.15 -0.46
C THR A 233 17.95 -6.64 0.56
N ASP A 234 17.82 -5.38 0.99
CA ASP A 234 18.57 -4.87 2.13
C ASP A 234 17.82 -5.20 3.42
N GLU A 235 18.39 -6.04 4.25
CA GLU A 235 17.75 -6.54 5.47
C GLU A 235 17.49 -5.44 6.52
N GLU A 236 18.26 -4.37 6.53
CA GLU A 236 18.00 -3.23 7.43
C GLU A 236 16.68 -2.52 7.09
N TYR A 237 16.28 -2.51 5.82
CA TYR A 237 14.98 -1.97 5.39
C TYR A 237 13.79 -2.73 5.98
N ASN A 238 13.96 -3.99 6.34
CA ASN A 238 12.91 -4.88 6.81
C ASN A 238 12.72 -4.85 8.34
N THR A 239 13.50 -4.06 9.07
CA THR A 239 13.46 -4.01 10.52
C THR A 239 12.33 -3.13 11.04
N TYR A 240 11.72 -3.51 12.18
CA TYR A 240 10.61 -2.77 12.81
C TYR A 240 11.08 -1.84 13.95
N ALA A 241 12.31 -1.95 14.38
CA ALA A 241 12.85 -1.19 15.51
C ALA A 241 14.33 -0.88 15.30
N CYS A 242 14.82 0.18 15.94
CA CYS A 242 16.22 0.35 16.23
C CYS A 242 16.56 -0.33 17.58
N PRO A 243 17.82 -0.42 17.99
CA PRO A 243 18.19 -1.17 19.22
C PRO A 243 17.54 -0.67 20.52
N TRP A 244 17.07 0.56 20.59
CA TRP A 244 16.56 1.20 21.81
C TRP A 244 15.14 1.73 21.75
N HIS A 245 14.49 1.78 20.60
CA HIS A 245 13.10 2.17 20.49
C HIS A 245 12.43 1.60 19.23
N HIS A 246 11.11 1.63 19.19
CA HIS A 246 10.35 1.31 17.99
C HIS A 246 10.42 2.45 16.97
N ASN A 247 10.54 2.10 15.70
CA ASN A 247 10.44 3.06 14.60
C ASN A 247 8.98 3.44 14.35
N ILE A 248 8.76 4.56 13.65
CA ILE A 248 7.45 4.88 13.11
C ILE A 248 7.00 3.74 12.19
N THR A 249 5.74 3.34 12.33
CA THR A 249 5.05 2.47 11.37
C THR A 249 3.90 3.21 10.72
N THR A 250 3.54 2.77 9.52
CA THR A 250 2.32 3.22 8.84
C THR A 250 1.27 2.12 8.83
N THR A 251 0.05 2.47 8.51
CA THR A 251 -1.04 1.51 8.34
C THR A 251 -1.67 1.70 6.98
N ILE A 252 -1.86 0.61 6.25
CA ILE A 252 -2.62 0.60 5.01
C ILE A 252 -4.00 0.03 5.33
N ALA A 253 -5.02 0.89 5.38
CA ALA A 253 -6.40 0.48 5.54
C ALA A 253 -6.90 -0.06 4.19
N SER A 254 -7.27 -1.34 4.12
CA SER A 254 -7.40 -2.07 2.86
C SER A 254 -8.70 -2.86 2.77
N PHE A 255 -9.49 -2.60 1.74
CA PHE A 255 -10.63 -3.44 1.36
C PHE A 255 -10.24 -4.64 0.48
N ARG A 256 -8.97 -4.77 0.11
CA ARG A 256 -8.56 -5.73 -0.91
C ARG A 256 -8.86 -7.17 -0.55
N THR A 257 -8.58 -7.61 0.68
CA THR A 257 -8.84 -8.98 1.12
C THR A 257 -10.34 -9.25 1.23
N ALA A 258 -11.12 -8.32 1.80
CA ALA A 258 -12.57 -8.45 1.88
C ALA A 258 -13.20 -8.59 0.50
N LYS A 259 -12.79 -7.74 -0.43
CA LYS A 259 -13.24 -7.78 -1.83
C LYS A 259 -12.89 -9.12 -2.49
N ALA A 260 -11.65 -9.60 -2.33
CA ALA A 260 -11.22 -10.88 -2.88
C ALA A 260 -12.05 -12.04 -2.34
N LEU A 261 -12.29 -12.09 -1.04
CA LEU A 261 -13.09 -13.14 -0.39
C LEU A 261 -14.56 -13.14 -0.87
N ARG A 262 -15.11 -11.98 -1.22
CA ARG A 262 -16.49 -11.84 -1.70
C ARG A 262 -16.66 -12.00 -3.20
N THR A 263 -15.60 -11.94 -3.96
CA THR A 263 -15.63 -12.09 -5.42
C THR A 263 -15.05 -13.41 -5.92
N ASN A 264 -14.32 -14.12 -5.07
CA ASN A 264 -13.78 -15.44 -5.39
C ASN A 264 -14.86 -16.51 -5.21
N ALA A 265 -15.10 -17.33 -6.26
CA ALA A 265 -16.08 -18.43 -6.23
C ALA A 265 -15.84 -19.44 -5.12
N GLY A 266 -14.58 -19.64 -4.68
CA GLY A 266 -14.22 -20.58 -3.62
C GLY A 266 -14.59 -20.14 -2.20
N SER A 267 -14.90 -18.86 -1.99
CA SER A 267 -15.19 -18.32 -0.64
C SER A 267 -16.47 -17.49 -0.56
N MET A 268 -16.95 -16.94 -1.66
CA MET A 268 -18.06 -15.97 -1.65
C MET A 268 -19.37 -16.52 -1.08
N PHE A 269 -19.61 -17.82 -1.20
CA PHE A 269 -20.84 -18.46 -0.70
C PHE A 269 -20.75 -18.85 0.77
N ASP A 270 -19.55 -19.02 1.31
CA ASP A 270 -19.31 -19.42 2.69
C ASP A 270 -19.34 -18.20 3.63
N ILE A 271 -19.03 -17.02 3.11
CA ILE A 271 -18.92 -15.80 3.91
C ILE A 271 -20.15 -14.93 3.70
N ARG A 272 -20.96 -14.79 4.76
CA ARG A 272 -22.20 -14.00 4.76
C ARG A 272 -22.07 -12.66 5.49
N ASP A 273 -21.12 -12.56 6.41
CA ASP A 273 -20.83 -11.36 7.19
C ASP A 273 -19.36 -11.38 7.62
N PHE A 274 -18.69 -10.24 7.61
CA PHE A 274 -17.36 -10.08 8.18
C PHE A 274 -17.40 -9.55 9.61
N ARG A 275 -18.53 -8.98 10.03
CA ARG A 275 -18.67 -8.47 11.40
C ARG A 275 -18.69 -9.60 12.42
N TRP A 276 -18.04 -9.37 13.53
CA TRP A 276 -17.99 -10.25 14.69
C TRP A 276 -17.83 -9.42 15.97
N HIS A 277 -17.69 -10.05 17.14
CA HIS A 277 -17.64 -9.34 18.42
C HIS A 277 -16.45 -8.35 18.55
N ASN A 278 -15.38 -8.53 17.79
CA ASN A 278 -14.22 -7.62 17.76
C ASN A 278 -14.29 -6.58 16.64
N SER A 279 -15.36 -6.49 15.88
CA SER A 279 -15.52 -5.46 14.86
C SER A 279 -15.83 -4.11 15.49
N VAL A 280 -15.20 -3.08 14.95
CA VAL A 280 -15.49 -1.67 15.27
C VAL A 280 -15.61 -0.88 13.99
N THR A 281 -16.38 0.22 14.02
CA THR A 281 -16.42 1.17 12.91
C THR A 281 -15.04 1.78 12.70
N PHE A 282 -14.57 1.82 11.47
CA PHE A 282 -13.34 2.51 11.11
C PHE A 282 -13.60 4.01 11.08
N GLN A 283 -12.83 4.77 11.86
CA GLN A 283 -13.05 6.21 12.03
C GLN A 283 -12.31 7.08 11.03
N TRP A 284 -11.54 6.49 10.11
CA TRP A 284 -10.72 7.21 9.14
C TRP A 284 -9.79 8.23 9.80
N HIS A 285 -9.20 7.85 10.94
CA HIS A 285 -8.37 8.71 11.75
C HIS A 285 -7.18 7.95 12.35
N SER A 286 -5.98 8.52 12.29
CA SER A 286 -4.76 7.89 12.79
C SER A 286 -4.80 7.59 14.28
N GLN A 287 -5.51 8.39 15.07
CA GLN A 287 -5.60 8.19 16.51
C GLN A 287 -6.23 6.86 16.89
N GLN A 288 -7.27 6.42 16.17
CA GLN A 288 -7.87 5.10 16.41
C GLN A 288 -6.82 3.98 16.20
N LEU A 289 -6.03 4.07 15.16
CA LEU A 289 -5.00 3.07 14.84
C LEU A 289 -3.89 3.06 15.90
N MET A 290 -3.47 4.22 16.38
CA MET A 290 -2.50 4.33 17.46
C MET A 290 -3.06 3.80 18.79
N ASP A 291 -4.29 4.13 19.14
CA ASP A 291 -4.95 3.66 20.37
C ASP A 291 -5.12 2.13 20.39
N LEU A 292 -5.33 1.52 19.24
CA LEU A 292 -5.46 0.06 19.11
C LEU A 292 -4.10 -0.66 18.97
N GLY A 293 -3.00 0.06 18.94
CA GLY A 293 -1.66 -0.51 18.77
C GLY A 293 -1.38 -0.99 17.34
N LEU A 294 -2.12 -0.48 16.36
CA LEU A 294 -1.99 -0.83 14.94
C LEU A 294 -1.15 0.20 14.16
N MET A 295 -0.57 1.14 14.85
CA MET A 295 0.32 2.17 14.32
C MET A 295 1.24 2.66 15.44
N GLU A 296 2.53 2.75 15.16
CA GLU A 296 3.56 3.19 16.12
C GLU A 296 4.05 4.59 15.74
N PRO A 297 3.85 5.61 16.59
CA PRO A 297 4.36 6.94 16.32
C PRO A 297 5.86 7.08 16.57
N GLY A 298 6.50 6.11 17.22
CA GLY A 298 7.89 6.19 17.63
C GLY A 298 8.12 7.38 18.57
N GLN A 299 9.11 8.19 18.23
CA GLN A 299 9.43 9.41 18.99
C GLN A 299 8.92 10.69 18.29
N TRP A 300 8.09 10.53 17.27
CA TRP A 300 7.49 11.65 16.55
C TRP A 300 6.14 12.01 17.15
N PHE A 301 6.04 13.22 17.69
CA PHE A 301 4.82 13.75 18.33
C PHE A 301 4.80 15.29 18.29
#